data_b1766449aa5ab23d7510272461a644ac
#
_entry.id   b1766449aa5ab23d7510272461a644ac
#
_cell.length_a   1.000
_cell.length_b   1.000
_cell.length_c   1.000
_cell.angle_alpha   90.00
_cell.angle_beta   90.00
_cell.angle_gamma   90.00
#
_symmetry.space_group_name_H-M   'P 1'
#
loop_
_entity.id
_entity.type
_entity.pdbx_description
1 polymer ?
#
loop_
_entity_poly.entity_id
_entity_poly.type
_entity_poly.pdbx_seq_one_letter_code
_entity_poly.pdbx_strand_id
1 'polypeptide(L)'
;MNIAKKLFVQSMIISTSILFLNGINAVIQHFAGNDMILLWYHPAAIILTGILCALPTVLLQNSDQWDRKTLLIRVSAHCLTLYAAVAGTGRLLGWYADAESFAAVSVVFFAVYAFVWLSSHWLDKQDEKKINQALDGIRDSE
;
A
#
# COMPACT_ATOMS: atom_id res chain seq x y z
N MET A 1 -13.39 6.07 -11.92
CA MET A 1 -12.32 5.16 -12.42
C MET A 1 -12.80 3.72 -12.33
N ASN A 2 -12.56 2.88 -13.36
CA ASN A 2 -12.99 1.47 -13.35
C ASN A 2 -12.26 0.73 -12.20
N ILE A 3 -12.98 -0.15 -11.47
CA ILE A 3 -12.48 -0.94 -10.34
C ILE A 3 -11.17 -1.66 -10.69
N ALA A 4 -11.11 -2.28 -11.86
CA ALA A 4 -9.92 -2.99 -12.34
C ALA A 4 -8.70 -2.06 -12.44
N LYS A 5 -8.88 -0.85 -12.96
CA LYS A 5 -7.80 0.16 -13.05
C LYS A 5 -7.35 0.61 -11.66
N LYS A 6 -8.28 0.80 -10.72
CA LYS A 6 -7.97 1.18 -9.34
C LYS A 6 -7.15 0.09 -8.64
N LEU A 7 -7.58 -1.17 -8.75
CA LEU A 7 -6.86 -2.31 -8.19
C LEU A 7 -5.46 -2.46 -8.80
N PHE A 8 -5.34 -2.32 -10.11
CA PHE A 8 -4.04 -2.40 -10.80
C PHE A 8 -3.09 -1.30 -10.31
N VAL A 9 -3.53 -0.05 -10.32
CA VAL A 9 -2.70 1.09 -9.85
C VAL A 9 -2.29 0.88 -8.39
N GLN A 10 -3.20 0.44 -7.55
CA GLN A 10 -2.92 0.23 -6.14
C GLN A 10 -1.96 -0.94 -5.89
N SER A 11 -2.12 -2.05 -6.61
CA SER A 11 -1.17 -3.16 -6.52
C SER A 11 0.24 -2.74 -6.96
N MET A 12 0.36 -1.92 -8.00
CA MET A 12 1.63 -1.38 -8.46
C MET A 12 2.28 -0.47 -7.40
N ILE A 13 1.51 0.46 -6.80
CA ILE A 13 2.00 1.35 -5.74
C ILE A 13 2.50 0.54 -4.55
N ILE A 14 1.72 -0.45 -4.08
CA ILE A 14 2.09 -1.30 -2.93
C ILE A 14 3.37 -2.10 -3.24
N SER A 15 3.41 -2.78 -4.39
CA SER A 15 4.57 -3.59 -4.77
C SER A 15 5.84 -2.76 -4.91
N THR A 16 5.74 -1.58 -5.55
CA THR A 16 6.86 -0.66 -5.70
C THR A 16 7.33 -0.11 -4.35
N SER A 17 6.41 0.21 -3.44
CA SER A 17 6.75 0.68 -2.09
C SER A 17 7.48 -0.40 -1.29
N ILE A 18 7.04 -1.66 -1.36
CA ILE A 18 7.71 -2.78 -0.71
C ILE A 18 9.12 -2.97 -1.30
N LEU A 19 9.26 -2.96 -2.63
CA LEU A 19 10.56 -3.07 -3.30
C LEU A 19 11.50 -1.94 -2.91
N PHE A 20 11.01 -0.70 -2.87
CA PHE A 20 11.79 0.47 -2.50
C PHE A 20 12.33 0.37 -1.06
N LEU A 21 11.48 -0.01 -0.10
CA LEU A 21 11.89 -0.18 1.29
C LEU A 21 12.84 -1.36 1.49
N ASN A 22 12.63 -2.46 0.76
CA ASN A 22 13.61 -3.57 0.74
C ASN A 22 14.95 -3.12 0.15
N GLY A 23 14.94 -2.28 -0.88
CA GLY A 23 16.15 -1.70 -1.45
C GLY A 23 16.91 -0.83 -0.43
N ILE A 24 16.21 0.05 0.29
CA ILE A 24 16.81 0.85 1.37
C ILE A 24 17.40 -0.07 2.45
N ASN A 25 16.64 -1.07 2.89
CA ASN A 25 17.11 -2.02 3.89
C ASN A 25 18.36 -2.78 3.42
N ALA A 26 18.40 -3.22 2.17
CA ALA A 26 19.57 -3.89 1.58
C ALA A 26 20.82 -2.99 1.61
N VAL A 27 20.66 -1.69 1.29
CA VAL A 27 21.75 -0.71 1.38
C VAL A 27 22.24 -0.56 2.83
N ILE A 28 21.32 -0.42 3.78
CA ILE A 28 21.65 -0.29 5.21
C ILE A 28 22.40 -1.54 5.71
N GLN A 29 21.90 -2.73 5.35
CA GLN A 29 22.54 -4.00 5.75
C GLN A 29 23.93 -4.15 5.14
N HIS A 30 24.13 -3.76 3.90
CA HIS A 30 25.44 -3.79 3.24
C HIS A 30 26.46 -2.90 3.99
N PHE A 31 26.08 -1.68 4.37
CA PHE A 31 26.95 -0.81 5.16
C PHE A 31 27.18 -1.32 6.60
N ALA A 32 26.27 -2.12 7.13
CA ALA A 32 26.44 -2.80 8.42
C ALA A 32 27.30 -4.06 8.34
N GLY A 33 27.82 -4.43 7.16
CA GLY A 33 28.63 -5.61 6.92
C GLY A 33 27.83 -6.91 6.74
N ASN A 34 26.51 -6.80 6.53
CA ASN A 34 25.62 -7.93 6.27
C ASN A 34 25.08 -7.83 4.84
N ASP A 35 25.35 -8.80 4.01
CA ASP A 35 24.77 -8.83 2.65
C ASP A 35 23.38 -9.46 2.68
N MET A 36 22.39 -8.74 2.16
CA MET A 36 21.03 -9.24 2.02
C MET A 36 20.95 -10.16 0.80
N ILE A 37 20.62 -11.43 1.01
CA ILE A 37 20.45 -12.40 -0.07
C ILE A 37 19.00 -12.29 -0.60
N LEU A 38 18.85 -11.78 -1.82
CA LEU A 38 17.57 -11.80 -2.53
C LEU A 38 17.43 -13.14 -3.28
N LEU A 39 16.52 -14.00 -2.80
CA LEU A 39 16.21 -15.26 -3.49
C LEU A 39 15.43 -14.98 -4.78
N TRP A 40 15.57 -15.86 -5.77
CA TRP A 40 14.99 -15.69 -7.11
C TRP A 40 13.47 -15.48 -7.13
N TYR A 41 12.73 -15.98 -6.14
CA TYR A 41 11.27 -15.86 -6.04
C TYR A 41 10.82 -14.59 -5.28
N HIS A 42 11.69 -13.90 -4.53
CA HIS A 42 11.31 -12.72 -3.74
C HIS A 42 10.62 -11.62 -4.57
N PRO A 43 11.10 -11.24 -5.78
CA PRO A 43 10.42 -10.23 -6.59
C PRO A 43 8.99 -10.64 -6.97
N ALA A 44 8.79 -11.89 -7.37
CA ALA A 44 7.46 -12.41 -7.70
C ALA A 44 6.54 -12.45 -6.47
N ALA A 45 7.07 -12.84 -5.31
CA ALA A 45 6.35 -12.87 -4.05
C ALA A 45 5.90 -11.46 -3.61
N ILE A 46 6.74 -10.44 -3.79
CA ILE A 46 6.40 -9.04 -3.50
C ILE A 46 5.25 -8.55 -4.40
N ILE A 47 5.30 -8.87 -5.70
CA ILE A 47 4.22 -8.51 -6.64
C ILE A 47 2.91 -9.20 -6.24
N LEU A 48 2.94 -10.50 -5.94
CA LEU A 48 1.77 -11.25 -5.48
C LEU A 48 1.20 -10.67 -4.17
N THR A 49 2.06 -10.34 -3.22
CA THR A 49 1.63 -9.69 -1.97
C THR A 49 0.96 -8.34 -2.25
N GLY A 50 1.52 -7.53 -3.16
CA GLY A 50 0.92 -6.27 -3.58
C GLY A 50 -0.48 -6.44 -4.20
N ILE A 51 -0.67 -7.46 -5.03
CA ILE A 51 -1.98 -7.80 -5.60
C ILE A 51 -2.96 -8.21 -4.51
N LEU A 52 -2.56 -9.12 -3.61
CA LEU A 52 -3.39 -9.57 -2.49
C LEU A 52 -3.79 -8.41 -1.57
N CYS A 53 -2.86 -7.51 -1.29
CA CYS A 53 -3.11 -6.32 -0.47
C CYS A 53 -3.99 -5.27 -1.18
N ALA A 54 -4.07 -5.26 -2.50
CA ALA A 54 -4.97 -4.36 -3.22
C ALA A 54 -6.44 -4.80 -3.16
N LEU A 55 -6.72 -6.11 -3.02
CA LEU A 55 -8.10 -6.63 -3.03
C LEU A 55 -9.00 -6.04 -1.93
N PRO A 56 -8.59 -5.95 -0.65
CA PRO A 56 -9.44 -5.39 0.40
C PRO A 56 -9.77 -3.91 0.20
N THR A 57 -9.06 -3.19 -0.65
CA THR A 57 -9.33 -1.77 -0.94
C THR A 57 -10.70 -1.55 -1.57
N VAL A 58 -11.26 -2.56 -2.23
CA VAL A 58 -12.63 -2.52 -2.75
C VAL A 58 -13.64 -2.27 -1.62
N LEU A 59 -13.35 -2.74 -0.40
CA LEU A 59 -14.19 -2.54 0.78
C LEU A 59 -14.24 -1.08 1.26
N LEU A 60 -13.28 -0.26 0.82
CA LEU A 60 -13.19 1.17 1.16
C LEU A 60 -13.78 2.08 0.08
N GLN A 61 -14.42 1.52 -0.95
CA GLN A 61 -15.10 2.32 -1.97
C GLN A 61 -16.28 3.09 -1.36
N ASN A 62 -16.54 4.30 -1.89
CA ASN A 62 -17.58 5.22 -1.42
C ASN A 62 -17.35 5.74 0.01
N SER A 63 -16.11 5.90 0.44
CA SER A 63 -15.74 6.41 1.77
C SER A 63 -16.30 7.83 2.04
N ASP A 64 -16.52 8.63 1.01
CA ASP A 64 -16.99 10.02 1.10
C ASP A 64 -18.42 10.14 1.65
N GLN A 65 -19.17 9.03 1.64
CA GLN A 65 -20.55 8.96 2.14
C GLN A 65 -20.63 8.45 3.59
N TRP A 66 -19.50 8.16 4.24
CA TRP A 66 -19.50 7.52 5.56
C TRP A 66 -19.28 8.52 6.69
N ASP A 67 -20.01 8.29 7.79
CA ASP A 67 -19.75 8.94 9.06
C ASP A 67 -18.32 8.62 9.56
N ARG A 68 -17.72 9.56 10.29
CA ARG A 68 -16.34 9.43 10.83
C ARG A 68 -16.11 8.12 11.58
N LYS A 69 -17.11 7.67 12.35
CA LYS A 69 -17.03 6.40 13.10
C LYS A 69 -16.93 5.20 12.17
N THR A 70 -17.79 5.14 11.17
CA THR A 70 -17.82 4.08 10.17
C THR A 70 -16.52 4.04 9.36
N LEU A 71 -16.01 5.22 8.98
CA LEU A 71 -14.74 5.34 8.28
C LEU A 71 -13.59 4.77 9.13
N LEU A 72 -13.47 5.18 10.40
CA LEU A 72 -12.42 4.69 11.29
C LEU A 72 -12.47 3.16 11.47
N ILE A 73 -13.67 2.60 11.70
CA ILE A 73 -13.84 1.15 11.86
C ILE A 73 -13.40 0.41 10.60
N ARG A 74 -13.80 0.88 9.42
CA ARG A 74 -13.46 0.22 8.14
C ARG A 74 -11.98 0.36 7.79
N VAL A 75 -11.38 1.53 8.01
CA VAL A 75 -9.93 1.74 7.82
C VAL A 75 -9.13 0.87 8.78
N SER A 76 -9.54 0.76 10.05
CA SER A 76 -8.88 -0.12 11.02
C SER A 76 -9.03 -1.59 10.63
N ALA A 77 -10.21 -2.03 10.24
CA ALA A 77 -10.44 -3.40 9.77
C ALA A 77 -9.61 -3.71 8.51
N HIS A 78 -9.56 -2.77 7.57
CA HIS A 78 -8.73 -2.88 6.37
C HIS A 78 -7.24 -3.00 6.73
N CYS A 79 -6.73 -2.11 7.60
CA CYS A 79 -5.34 -2.16 8.07
C CYS A 79 -5.01 -3.51 8.73
N LEU A 80 -5.88 -4.01 9.62
CA LEU A 80 -5.70 -5.30 10.28
C LEU A 80 -5.72 -6.47 9.30
N THR A 81 -6.62 -6.44 8.32
CA THR A 81 -6.70 -7.47 7.28
C THR A 81 -5.43 -7.50 6.43
N LEU A 82 -4.92 -6.34 6.04
CA LEU A 82 -3.67 -6.23 5.29
C LEU A 82 -2.47 -6.67 6.13
N TYR A 83 -2.43 -6.27 7.40
CA TYR A 83 -1.36 -6.68 8.31
C TYR A 83 -1.33 -8.20 8.48
N ALA A 84 -2.49 -8.82 8.68
CA ALA A 84 -2.59 -10.28 8.77
C ALA A 84 -2.15 -10.97 7.47
N ALA A 85 -2.52 -10.41 6.31
CA ALA A 85 -2.10 -10.94 5.01
C ALA A 85 -0.58 -10.85 4.83
N VAL A 86 0.04 -9.70 5.14
CA VAL A 86 1.50 -9.51 5.04
C VAL A 86 2.25 -10.38 6.05
N ALA A 87 1.76 -10.47 7.30
CA ALA A 87 2.35 -11.33 8.31
C ALA A 87 2.25 -12.81 7.92
N GLY A 88 1.09 -13.25 7.41
CA GLY A 88 0.89 -14.62 6.95
C GLY A 88 1.76 -14.97 5.74
N THR A 89 1.75 -14.13 4.70
CA THR A 89 2.58 -14.34 3.51
C THR A 89 4.07 -14.25 3.84
N GLY A 90 4.48 -13.31 4.69
CA GLY A 90 5.86 -13.17 5.13
C GLY A 90 6.37 -14.41 5.87
N ARG A 91 5.52 -15.03 6.71
CA ARG A 91 5.86 -16.30 7.37
C ARG A 91 6.03 -17.45 6.37
N LEU A 92 5.09 -17.55 5.42
CA LEU A 92 5.13 -18.61 4.39
C LEU A 92 6.33 -18.45 3.43
N LEU A 93 6.72 -17.20 3.14
CA LEU A 93 7.82 -16.88 2.24
C LEU A 93 9.18 -16.79 2.95
N GLY A 94 9.22 -16.99 4.26
CA GLY A 94 10.46 -16.94 5.04
C GLY A 94 11.06 -15.55 5.18
N TRP A 95 10.25 -14.49 5.11
CA TRP A 95 10.73 -13.11 5.26
C TRP A 95 11.21 -12.81 6.69
N TYR A 96 10.76 -13.58 7.66
CA TYR A 96 11.20 -13.50 9.06
C TYR A 96 11.18 -14.87 9.72
N ALA A 97 12.17 -15.11 10.59
CA ALA A 97 12.31 -16.35 11.34
C ALA A 97 12.16 -16.13 12.85
N ASP A 98 12.48 -14.94 13.33
CA ASP A 98 12.51 -14.53 14.73
C ASP A 98 11.67 -13.28 15.00
N ALA A 99 11.56 -12.91 16.28
CA ALA A 99 10.74 -11.76 16.70
C ALA A 99 11.32 -10.42 16.25
N GLU A 100 12.63 -10.30 16.09
CA GLU A 100 13.30 -9.07 15.65
C GLU A 100 13.01 -8.82 14.17
N SER A 101 13.20 -9.82 13.33
CA SER A 101 12.85 -9.76 11.91
C SER A 101 11.35 -9.51 11.68
N PHE A 102 10.49 -10.10 12.53
CA PHE A 102 9.04 -9.84 12.49
C PHE A 102 8.72 -8.39 12.84
N ALA A 103 9.38 -7.83 13.87
CA ALA A 103 9.22 -6.42 14.22
C ALA A 103 9.66 -5.50 13.06
N ALA A 104 10.78 -5.81 12.40
CA ALA A 104 11.25 -5.07 11.24
C ALA A 104 10.21 -5.09 10.09
N VAL A 105 9.64 -6.26 9.75
CA VAL A 105 8.57 -6.40 8.75
C VAL A 105 7.34 -5.59 9.16
N SER A 106 6.99 -5.56 10.43
CA SER A 106 5.85 -4.78 10.94
C SER A 106 6.07 -3.28 10.77
N VAL A 107 7.27 -2.77 11.09
CA VAL A 107 7.63 -1.36 10.89
C VAL A 107 7.53 -0.99 9.40
N VAL A 108 8.08 -1.84 8.52
CA VAL A 108 8.01 -1.64 7.07
C VAL A 108 6.55 -1.64 6.60
N PHE A 109 5.71 -2.54 7.10
CA PHE A 109 4.28 -2.58 6.78
C PHE A 109 3.60 -1.25 7.11
N PHE A 110 3.75 -0.75 8.33
CA PHE A 110 3.11 0.51 8.73
C PHE A 110 3.64 1.72 7.95
N ALA A 111 4.93 1.75 7.63
CA ALA A 111 5.52 2.78 6.78
C ALA A 111 4.91 2.76 5.36
N VAL A 112 4.79 1.58 4.74
CA VAL A 112 4.15 1.41 3.43
C VAL A 112 2.68 1.81 3.50
N TYR A 113 1.96 1.35 4.54
CA TYR A 113 0.54 1.65 4.71
C TYR A 113 0.30 3.17 4.80
N ALA A 114 1.08 3.87 5.62
CA ALA A 114 1.00 5.32 5.75
C ALA A 114 1.35 6.02 4.42
N PHE A 115 2.40 5.58 3.73
CA PHE A 115 2.81 6.14 2.45
C PHE A 115 1.74 5.96 1.36
N VAL A 116 1.17 4.77 1.24
CA VAL A 116 0.10 4.47 0.26
C VAL A 116 -1.15 5.29 0.59
N TRP A 117 -1.52 5.39 1.87
CA TRP A 117 -2.67 6.19 2.31
C TRP A 117 -2.49 7.68 1.97
N LEU A 118 -1.33 8.25 2.29
CA LEU A 118 -1.00 9.65 1.98
C LEU A 118 -0.98 9.90 0.46
N SER A 119 -0.37 9.00 -0.30
CA SER A 119 -0.30 9.09 -1.77
C SER A 119 -1.68 9.01 -2.41
N SER A 120 -2.53 8.09 -1.96
CA SER A 120 -3.91 7.95 -2.45
C SER A 120 -4.72 9.21 -2.15
N HIS A 121 -4.64 9.72 -0.93
CA HIS A 121 -5.35 10.94 -0.54
C HIS A 121 -4.89 12.18 -1.33
N TRP A 122 -3.58 12.28 -1.61
CA TRP A 122 -3.04 13.36 -2.43
C TRP A 122 -3.52 13.28 -3.89
N LEU A 123 -3.55 12.08 -4.47
CA LEU A 123 -4.06 11.84 -5.82
C LEU A 123 -5.55 12.16 -5.94
N ASP A 124 -6.36 11.72 -4.97
CA ASP A 124 -7.80 12.00 -4.93
C ASP A 124 -8.06 13.52 -4.90
N LYS A 125 -7.33 14.27 -4.07
CA LYS A 125 -7.42 15.74 -4.03
C LYS A 125 -7.02 16.42 -5.36
N GLN A 126 -6.03 15.87 -6.05
CA GLN A 126 -5.64 16.39 -7.37
C GLN A 126 -6.72 16.15 -8.41
N ASP A 127 -7.34 14.99 -8.39
CA ASP A 127 -8.45 14.65 -9.31
C ASP A 127 -9.68 15.50 -9.03
N GLU A 128 -10.06 15.72 -7.76
CA GLU A 128 -11.12 16.67 -7.37
C GLU A 128 -10.86 18.08 -7.90
N LYS A 129 -9.63 18.58 -7.74
CA LYS A 129 -9.27 19.91 -8.24
C LYS A 129 -9.39 20.02 -9.75
N LYS A 130 -8.97 19.00 -10.50
CA LYS A 130 -9.10 18.98 -11.97
C LYS A 130 -10.57 18.96 -12.41
N ILE A 131 -11.40 18.17 -11.73
CA ILE A 131 -12.83 18.08 -12.00
C ILE A 131 -13.51 19.44 -11.75
N ASN A 132 -13.22 20.07 -10.62
CA ASN A 132 -13.78 21.37 -10.27
C ASN A 132 -13.35 22.46 -11.26
N GLN A 133 -12.09 22.49 -11.69
CA GLN A 133 -11.60 23.41 -12.71
C GLN A 133 -12.27 23.20 -14.08
N ALA A 134 -12.53 21.95 -14.47
CA ALA A 134 -13.23 21.65 -15.71
C ALA A 134 -14.71 22.11 -15.66
N LEU A 135 -15.36 21.93 -14.50
CA LEU A 135 -16.74 22.40 -14.29
C LEU A 135 -16.85 23.92 -14.30
N ASP A 136 -15.92 24.62 -13.65
CA ASP A 136 -15.87 26.10 -13.66
C ASP A 136 -15.65 26.63 -15.07
N GLY A 137 -14.76 26.01 -15.87
CA GLY A 137 -14.53 26.41 -17.26
C GLY A 137 -15.77 26.23 -18.18
N ILE A 138 -16.63 25.25 -17.89
CA ILE A 138 -17.90 25.08 -18.62
C ILE A 138 -18.89 26.16 -18.20
N ARG A 139 -19.00 26.47 -16.93
CA ARG A 139 -19.92 27.49 -16.38
C ARG A 139 -19.59 28.89 -16.88
N ASP A 140 -18.31 29.22 -17.00
CA ASP A 140 -17.86 30.55 -17.46
C ASP A 140 -17.96 30.72 -18.99
N SER A 141 -18.30 29.64 -19.72
CA SER A 141 -18.54 29.66 -21.19
C SER A 141 -19.99 29.82 -21.59
N GLU A 142 -20.93 29.78 -20.62
CA GLU A 142 -22.36 30.06 -20.82
C GLU A 142 -22.71 31.51 -20.45
#